data_4b8f74f48576d0169f410e61449e7ad2
#
_entry.id   4b8f74f48576d0169f410e61449e7ad2
#
_cell.length_a   1.000
_cell.length_b   1.000
_cell.length_c   1.000
_cell.angle_alpha   90.00
_cell.angle_beta   90.00
_cell.angle_gamma   90.00
#
_symmetry.space_group_name_H-M   'P 1'
#
loop_
_entity.id
_entity.type
_entity.pdbx_description
1 polymer ?
#
loop_
_entity_poly.entity_id
_entity_poly.type
_entity_poly.pdbx_seq_one_letter_code
_entity_poly.pdbx_strand_id
1 'polypeptide(L)'
;MNPFINPITGIPFLKHFFFDPGRLNRLSIEQIEKYRDKAFRKIVKYAYSVPVYHKKYKKARIYPDDIKGIKDIPKLPFITKNDLVENFPDGIIPPNYDKNKAYIVSTSGSTGKPVTVYLDFSVFSEGVGASLRNFHSYNLNWRRSRYANIGNFTPGKADDVANQAFFSKARFAYSSNNYVTLNAFEPIKEIMRKLDEFRPDVILSYPVTYQNLAYLKKKGLGKNVNPKALIVSGYLLDEYTRSYVEEAFGCNMYSSYGAAETSSEAAVAFECTEKTWHINHDYYHVETINENMEIVETEKVGHIVVTRLFGKATPLIRYTGLDDWVTLTDYKKCNCGLYTPTFKAGVEGRRNTSIILPDGKIFPAASFAILSPVLNKMKTRKVKQFQIIQKKLDEIDILIVIDEDLKNSYPPTDVLFDKIKYIYSEKVGNDVKINVIEVKEISSEKNKPAPLVISNLTNEERERIIDKSK
;
A
#
# COMPACT_ATOMS: atom_id res chain seq x y z
N MET A 1 21.12 -20.73 10.64
CA MET A 1 22.27 -20.25 9.81
C MET A 1 21.85 -18.93 9.16
N ASN A 2 22.72 -17.92 9.12
CA ASN A 2 22.41 -16.66 8.45
C ASN A 2 22.22 -16.90 6.94
N PRO A 3 21.06 -16.58 6.34
CA PRO A 3 20.74 -16.88 4.95
C PRO A 3 21.66 -16.17 3.94
N PHE A 4 22.30 -15.07 4.31
CA PHE A 4 23.25 -14.36 3.46
C PHE A 4 24.60 -15.07 3.31
N ILE A 5 24.97 -15.87 4.30
CA ILE A 5 26.26 -16.62 4.30
C ILE A 5 26.06 -18.01 3.67
N ASN A 6 24.82 -18.49 3.57
CA ASN A 6 24.53 -19.76 2.92
C ASN A 6 24.59 -19.60 1.38
N PRO A 7 25.47 -20.35 0.66
CA PRO A 7 25.60 -20.24 -0.80
C PRO A 7 24.29 -20.45 -1.57
N ILE A 8 23.41 -21.33 -1.05
CA ILE A 8 22.10 -21.65 -1.68
C ILE A 8 21.15 -20.44 -1.68
N THR A 9 21.24 -19.56 -0.68
CA THR A 9 20.38 -18.39 -0.53
C THR A 9 21.14 -17.09 -0.80
N GLY A 10 22.41 -17.02 -0.47
CA GLY A 10 23.24 -15.82 -0.62
C GLY A 10 23.57 -15.49 -2.08
N ILE A 11 23.91 -16.52 -2.91
CA ILE A 11 24.19 -16.29 -4.34
C ILE A 11 22.95 -15.78 -5.10
N PRO A 12 21.76 -16.40 -4.96
CA PRO A 12 20.53 -15.82 -5.52
C PRO A 12 20.25 -14.40 -5.01
N PHE A 13 20.45 -14.15 -3.72
CA PHE A 13 20.30 -12.80 -3.15
C PHE A 13 21.20 -11.78 -3.85
N LEU A 14 22.50 -12.06 -3.98
CA LEU A 14 23.44 -11.16 -4.66
C LEU A 14 23.01 -10.89 -6.11
N LYS A 15 22.54 -11.93 -6.81
CA LYS A 15 21.98 -11.77 -8.16
C LYS A 15 20.80 -10.82 -8.19
N HIS A 16 19.81 -11.02 -7.31
CA HIS A 16 18.65 -10.14 -7.20
C HIS A 16 19.07 -8.71 -6.85
N PHE A 17 19.98 -8.57 -5.91
CA PHE A 17 20.46 -7.29 -5.44
C PHE A 17 21.17 -6.46 -6.53
N PHE A 18 22.00 -7.07 -7.36
CA PHE A 18 22.78 -6.34 -8.38
C PHE A 18 22.04 -6.17 -9.71
N PHE A 19 21.16 -7.09 -10.08
CA PHE A 19 20.58 -7.10 -11.43
C PHE A 19 19.09 -6.70 -11.45
N ASP A 20 18.32 -6.99 -10.41
CA ASP A 20 16.88 -6.78 -10.44
C ASP A 20 16.45 -5.31 -10.39
N PRO A 21 17.13 -4.42 -9.64
CA PRO A 21 16.71 -3.01 -9.61
C PRO A 21 16.63 -2.38 -11.00
N GLY A 22 17.60 -2.67 -11.86
CA GLY A 22 17.64 -2.15 -13.23
C GLY A 22 16.99 -3.04 -14.30
N ARG A 23 16.28 -4.11 -13.95
CA ARG A 23 15.71 -5.05 -14.94
C ARG A 23 14.76 -4.38 -15.91
N LEU A 24 13.82 -3.58 -15.42
CA LEU A 24 12.82 -2.91 -16.24
C LEU A 24 13.40 -1.85 -17.18
N ASN A 25 14.58 -1.31 -16.85
CA ASN A 25 15.25 -0.30 -17.68
C ASN A 25 16.19 -0.92 -18.73
N ARG A 26 16.71 -2.14 -18.47
CA ARG A 26 17.71 -2.78 -19.32
C ARG A 26 17.14 -3.73 -20.35
N LEU A 27 15.99 -4.35 -20.05
CA LEU A 27 15.41 -5.36 -20.91
C LEU A 27 14.32 -4.75 -21.81
N SER A 28 14.21 -5.26 -23.03
CA SER A 28 13.08 -4.93 -23.90
C SER A 28 11.79 -5.53 -23.34
N ILE A 29 10.63 -5.03 -23.79
CA ILE A 29 9.32 -5.57 -23.39
C ILE A 29 9.25 -7.07 -23.66
N GLU A 30 9.69 -7.51 -24.84
CA GLU A 30 9.69 -8.94 -25.21
C GLU A 30 10.53 -9.79 -24.24
N GLN A 31 11.68 -9.27 -23.81
CA GLN A 31 12.54 -9.93 -22.84
C GLN A 31 11.88 -9.98 -21.46
N ILE A 32 11.21 -8.90 -21.05
CA ILE A 32 10.43 -8.84 -19.80
C ILE A 32 9.28 -9.84 -19.85
N GLU A 33 8.50 -9.89 -20.94
CA GLU A 33 7.39 -10.83 -21.08
C GLU A 33 7.88 -12.29 -21.05
N LYS A 34 8.98 -12.61 -21.74
CA LYS A 34 9.60 -13.96 -21.67
C LYS A 34 10.05 -14.30 -20.23
N TYR A 35 10.60 -13.33 -19.49
CA TYR A 35 10.96 -13.52 -18.10
C TYR A 35 9.71 -13.79 -17.24
N ARG A 36 8.66 -13.00 -17.39
CA ARG A 36 7.38 -13.14 -16.69
C ARG A 36 6.70 -14.47 -16.98
N ASP A 37 6.63 -14.87 -18.23
CA ASP A 37 6.07 -16.18 -18.65
C ASP A 37 6.81 -17.34 -17.98
N LYS A 38 8.15 -17.28 -17.95
CA LYS A 38 8.95 -18.30 -17.27
C LYS A 38 8.69 -18.31 -15.76
N ALA A 39 8.62 -17.15 -15.12
CA ALA A 39 8.34 -17.03 -13.70
C ALA A 39 6.92 -17.53 -13.37
N PHE A 40 5.95 -17.17 -14.20
CA PHE A 40 4.55 -17.58 -14.04
C PHE A 40 4.37 -19.10 -14.15
N ARG A 41 4.92 -19.74 -15.19
CA ARG A 41 4.89 -21.20 -15.29
C ARG A 41 5.48 -21.88 -14.05
N LYS A 42 6.60 -21.34 -13.54
CA LYS A 42 7.25 -21.89 -12.36
C LYS A 42 6.39 -21.78 -11.11
N ILE A 43 5.75 -20.63 -10.88
CA ILE A 43 4.91 -20.44 -9.70
C ILE A 43 3.59 -21.22 -9.79
N VAL A 44 2.99 -21.35 -10.97
CA VAL A 44 1.78 -22.19 -11.19
C VAL A 44 2.10 -23.66 -10.92
N LYS A 45 3.22 -24.17 -11.46
CA LYS A 45 3.68 -25.55 -11.18
C LYS A 45 3.90 -25.78 -9.69
N TYR A 46 4.50 -24.82 -9.00
CA TYR A 46 4.67 -24.87 -7.55
C TYR A 46 3.32 -24.85 -6.81
N ALA A 47 2.42 -23.95 -7.18
CA ALA A 47 1.10 -23.81 -6.55
C ALA A 47 0.25 -25.08 -6.71
N TYR A 48 0.43 -25.86 -7.78
CA TYR A 48 -0.26 -27.12 -7.97
C TYR A 48 0.05 -28.14 -6.87
N SER A 49 1.19 -28.01 -6.17
CA SER A 49 1.51 -28.84 -4.99
C SER A 49 0.89 -28.34 -3.69
N VAL A 50 0.26 -27.15 -3.69
CA VAL A 50 -0.36 -26.53 -2.51
C VAL A 50 -1.84 -26.94 -2.44
N PRO A 51 -2.34 -27.49 -1.31
CA PRO A 51 -3.68 -28.09 -1.25
C PRO A 51 -4.83 -27.22 -1.73
N VAL A 52 -4.89 -25.93 -1.32
CA VAL A 52 -5.97 -25.02 -1.72
C VAL A 52 -5.99 -24.79 -3.24
N TYR A 53 -4.81 -24.63 -3.87
CA TYR A 53 -4.68 -24.47 -5.32
C TYR A 53 -4.97 -25.76 -6.06
N HIS A 54 -4.43 -26.87 -5.57
CA HIS A 54 -4.65 -28.20 -6.16
C HIS A 54 -6.15 -28.53 -6.26
N LYS A 55 -6.90 -28.30 -5.17
CA LYS A 55 -8.35 -28.50 -5.13
C LYS A 55 -9.08 -27.65 -6.19
N LYS A 56 -8.74 -26.36 -6.28
CA LYS A 56 -9.37 -25.42 -7.23
C LYS A 56 -9.01 -25.75 -8.67
N TYR A 57 -7.73 -26.05 -8.96
CA TYR A 57 -7.26 -26.36 -10.30
C TYR A 57 -7.84 -27.68 -10.80
N LYS A 58 -7.90 -28.71 -9.97
CA LYS A 58 -8.59 -29.97 -10.31
C LYS A 58 -10.07 -29.76 -10.62
N LYS A 59 -10.77 -28.95 -9.79
CA LYS A 59 -12.19 -28.63 -10.04
C LYS A 59 -12.37 -27.92 -11.40
N ALA A 60 -11.44 -27.07 -11.77
CA ALA A 60 -11.44 -26.36 -13.05
C ALA A 60 -10.86 -27.20 -14.21
N ARG A 61 -10.37 -28.43 -13.95
CA ARG A 61 -9.72 -29.32 -14.93
C ARG A 61 -8.48 -28.69 -15.58
N ILE A 62 -7.68 -27.96 -14.80
CA ILE A 62 -6.47 -27.27 -15.24
C ILE A 62 -5.25 -27.98 -14.66
N TYR A 63 -4.28 -28.25 -15.51
CA TYR A 63 -3.01 -28.85 -15.14
C TYR A 63 -1.85 -27.87 -15.41
N PRO A 64 -0.71 -27.98 -14.72
CA PRO A 64 0.41 -27.05 -14.90
C PRO A 64 0.91 -26.93 -16.34
N ASP A 65 0.83 -28.03 -17.11
CA ASP A 65 1.30 -28.05 -18.50
C ASP A 65 0.34 -27.36 -19.49
N ASP A 66 -0.89 -27.04 -19.07
CA ASP A 66 -1.85 -26.26 -19.84
C ASP A 66 -1.49 -24.77 -19.84
N ILE A 67 -0.60 -24.33 -18.93
CA ILE A 67 -0.23 -22.94 -18.73
C ILE A 67 1.11 -22.68 -19.40
N LYS A 68 1.11 -21.95 -20.48
CA LYS A 68 2.30 -21.60 -21.27
C LYS A 68 2.89 -20.24 -20.94
N GLY A 69 2.11 -19.32 -20.38
CA GLY A 69 2.53 -17.98 -20.00
C GLY A 69 1.42 -17.16 -19.36
N ILE A 70 1.69 -15.89 -19.13
CA ILE A 70 0.75 -14.93 -18.50
C ILE A 70 -0.58 -14.84 -19.26
N LYS A 71 -0.58 -15.01 -20.58
CA LYS A 71 -1.81 -14.99 -21.41
C LYS A 71 -2.82 -16.08 -21.02
N ASP A 72 -2.36 -17.13 -20.35
CA ASP A 72 -3.23 -18.22 -19.86
C ASP A 72 -3.80 -17.95 -18.47
N ILE A 73 -3.46 -16.83 -17.83
CA ILE A 73 -3.89 -16.52 -16.47
C ILE A 73 -5.42 -16.51 -16.30
N PRO A 74 -6.23 -16.06 -17.29
CA PRO A 74 -7.69 -16.08 -17.16
C PRO A 74 -8.28 -17.49 -17.01
N LYS A 75 -7.55 -18.53 -17.40
CA LYS A 75 -7.97 -19.94 -17.19
C LYS A 75 -7.96 -20.32 -15.70
N LEU A 76 -7.09 -19.69 -14.91
CA LEU A 76 -6.90 -20.05 -13.50
C LEU A 76 -8.03 -19.43 -12.62
N PRO A 77 -8.55 -20.19 -11.63
CA PRO A 77 -9.52 -19.67 -10.68
C PRO A 77 -8.89 -18.61 -9.76
N PHE A 78 -9.71 -17.71 -9.26
CA PHE A 78 -9.30 -16.76 -8.24
C PHE A 78 -9.06 -17.43 -6.89
N ILE A 79 -8.13 -16.88 -6.11
CA ILE A 79 -7.90 -17.16 -4.70
C ILE A 79 -8.38 -15.96 -3.90
N THR A 80 -9.32 -16.23 -3.00
CA THR A 80 -9.92 -15.20 -2.15
C THR A 80 -9.20 -15.11 -0.79
N LYS A 81 -9.52 -14.06 -0.05
CA LYS A 81 -9.11 -13.93 1.35
C LYS A 81 -9.57 -15.10 2.20
N ASN A 82 -10.82 -15.55 2.02
CA ASN A 82 -11.37 -16.67 2.76
C ASN A 82 -10.66 -18.00 2.43
N ASP A 83 -10.28 -18.22 1.17
CA ASP A 83 -9.50 -19.41 0.81
C ASP A 83 -8.21 -19.51 1.62
N LEU A 84 -7.51 -18.40 1.85
CA LEU A 84 -6.28 -18.41 2.66
C LEU A 84 -6.57 -18.58 4.14
N VAL A 85 -7.59 -17.90 4.67
CA VAL A 85 -7.97 -17.95 6.10
C VAL A 85 -8.45 -19.35 6.50
N GLU A 86 -9.31 -19.98 5.70
CA GLU A 86 -9.91 -21.28 6.00
C GLU A 86 -8.93 -22.45 5.83
N ASN A 87 -7.92 -22.29 4.98
CA ASN A 87 -6.93 -23.33 4.71
C ASN A 87 -5.60 -23.13 5.47
N PHE A 88 -5.44 -22.06 6.25
CA PHE A 88 -4.29 -21.90 7.14
C PHE A 88 -4.36 -22.91 8.30
N PRO A 89 -3.25 -23.55 8.74
CA PRO A 89 -1.86 -23.29 8.31
C PRO A 89 -1.36 -24.20 7.18
N ASP A 90 -1.93 -25.39 6.98
CA ASP A 90 -1.33 -26.45 6.15
C ASP A 90 -1.80 -26.43 4.69
N GLY A 91 -3.00 -25.93 4.44
CA GLY A 91 -3.60 -25.91 3.12
C GLY A 91 -3.04 -24.86 2.17
N ILE A 92 -2.25 -23.91 2.68
CA ILE A 92 -1.70 -22.76 1.91
C ILE A 92 -0.22 -22.90 1.55
N ILE A 93 0.40 -24.03 1.91
CA ILE A 93 1.79 -24.40 1.58
C ILE A 93 1.84 -25.85 1.10
N PRO A 94 2.88 -26.27 0.37
CA PRO A 94 3.04 -27.69 0.02
C PRO A 94 3.16 -28.57 1.27
N PRO A 95 2.62 -29.81 1.26
CA PRO A 95 2.64 -30.72 2.43
C PRO A 95 4.04 -30.95 3.00
N ASN A 96 5.06 -31.00 2.15
CA ASN A 96 6.45 -31.23 2.55
C ASN A 96 7.27 -29.95 2.74
N TYR A 97 6.61 -28.80 2.88
CA TYR A 97 7.30 -27.54 3.08
C TYR A 97 7.81 -27.43 4.52
N ASP A 98 9.11 -27.15 4.66
CA ASP A 98 9.72 -26.92 5.98
C ASP A 98 9.35 -25.53 6.51
N LYS A 99 8.37 -25.48 7.40
CA LYS A 99 7.84 -24.24 8.01
C LYS A 99 8.91 -23.42 8.75
N ASN A 100 9.99 -24.07 9.24
CA ASN A 100 11.09 -23.38 9.91
C ASN A 100 11.90 -22.48 8.96
N LYS A 101 11.72 -22.62 7.65
CA LYS A 101 12.34 -21.77 6.62
C LYS A 101 11.45 -20.59 6.21
N ALA A 102 10.27 -20.47 6.80
CA ALA A 102 9.35 -19.40 6.51
C ALA A 102 9.10 -18.49 7.72
N TYR A 103 8.70 -17.28 7.44
CA TYR A 103 8.23 -16.29 8.39
C TYR A 103 6.71 -16.21 8.29
N ILE A 104 6.05 -16.14 9.43
CA ILE A 104 4.60 -15.99 9.50
C ILE A 104 4.30 -14.49 9.50
N VAL A 105 3.51 -14.05 8.53
CA VAL A 105 3.06 -12.66 8.41
C VAL A 105 1.55 -12.63 8.45
N SER A 106 1.00 -11.77 9.32
CA SER A 106 -0.44 -11.56 9.44
C SER A 106 -0.82 -10.12 9.14
N THR A 107 -1.90 -9.95 8.39
CA THR A 107 -2.48 -8.61 8.13
C THR A 107 -3.15 -8.06 9.38
N SER A 108 -3.43 -6.75 9.41
CA SER A 108 -4.07 -6.07 10.56
C SER A 108 -5.51 -6.50 10.83
N GLY A 109 -6.16 -7.21 9.90
CA GLY A 109 -7.54 -7.67 10.05
C GLY A 109 -8.58 -6.54 10.12
N SER A 110 -8.30 -5.37 9.57
CA SER A 110 -9.20 -4.19 9.57
C SER A 110 -10.59 -4.46 8.98
N THR A 111 -10.75 -5.55 8.26
CA THR A 111 -12.00 -5.92 7.54
C THR A 111 -12.57 -7.27 7.98
N GLY A 112 -12.15 -7.79 9.13
CA GLY A 112 -12.56 -9.11 9.62
C GLY A 112 -11.37 -9.94 10.09
N LYS A 113 -11.40 -11.28 9.86
CA LYS A 113 -10.29 -12.17 10.25
C LYS A 113 -9.00 -11.77 9.51
N PRO A 114 -7.85 -11.65 10.19
CA PRO A 114 -6.58 -11.38 9.54
C PRO A 114 -6.20 -12.53 8.60
N VAL A 115 -5.61 -12.19 7.46
CA VAL A 115 -4.94 -13.17 6.61
C VAL A 115 -3.57 -13.45 7.18
N THR A 116 -3.25 -14.71 7.34
CA THR A 116 -1.92 -15.16 7.76
C THR A 116 -1.32 -16.00 6.64
N VAL A 117 -0.08 -15.67 6.25
CA VAL A 117 0.66 -16.37 5.20
C VAL A 117 2.07 -16.71 5.66
N TYR A 118 2.67 -17.66 4.96
CA TYR A 118 4.08 -17.97 5.09
C TYR A 118 4.88 -17.31 3.98
N LEU A 119 5.90 -16.53 4.34
CA LEU A 119 6.84 -15.92 3.41
C LEU A 119 8.24 -16.52 3.66
N ASP A 120 8.90 -17.00 2.64
CA ASP A 120 10.27 -17.47 2.76
C ASP A 120 11.31 -16.37 2.54
N PHE A 121 12.56 -16.65 2.81
CA PHE A 121 13.63 -15.67 2.63
C PHE A 121 13.75 -15.18 1.19
N SER A 122 13.36 -15.97 0.19
CA SER A 122 13.41 -15.53 -1.21
C SER A 122 12.46 -14.38 -1.48
N VAL A 123 11.29 -14.35 -0.83
CA VAL A 123 10.34 -13.23 -0.93
C VAL A 123 10.98 -11.92 -0.46
N PHE A 124 11.65 -11.94 0.68
CA PHE A 124 12.33 -10.74 1.20
C PHE A 124 13.53 -10.35 0.32
N SER A 125 14.32 -11.32 -0.15
CA SER A 125 15.49 -11.04 -0.97
C SER A 125 15.16 -10.47 -2.35
N GLU A 126 14.12 -10.96 -2.99
CA GLU A 126 13.62 -10.43 -4.27
C GLU A 126 12.93 -9.07 -4.08
N GLY A 127 12.23 -8.90 -2.95
CA GLY A 127 11.61 -7.64 -2.55
C GLY A 127 12.60 -6.48 -2.41
N VAL A 128 13.82 -6.75 -1.95
CA VAL A 128 14.89 -5.75 -1.88
C VAL A 128 15.24 -5.20 -3.26
N GLY A 129 15.24 -6.03 -4.31
CA GLY A 129 15.45 -5.56 -5.67
C GLY A 129 14.43 -4.51 -6.11
N ALA A 130 13.14 -4.72 -5.76
CA ALA A 130 12.08 -3.75 -6.00
C ALA A 130 12.26 -2.46 -5.19
N SER A 131 12.61 -2.57 -3.90
CA SER A 131 12.87 -1.41 -3.04
C SER A 131 14.05 -0.58 -3.54
N LEU A 132 15.16 -1.22 -3.99
CA LEU A 132 16.30 -0.53 -4.56
C LEU A 132 15.95 0.19 -5.87
N ARG A 133 15.04 -0.36 -6.68
CA ARG A 133 14.50 0.33 -7.86
C ARG A 133 13.82 1.65 -7.48
N ASN A 134 13.02 1.64 -6.42
CA ASN A 134 12.37 2.85 -5.92
C ASN A 134 13.41 3.90 -5.50
N PHE A 135 14.46 3.51 -4.76
CA PHE A 135 15.57 4.41 -4.42
C PHE A 135 16.23 5.03 -5.66
N HIS A 136 16.48 4.22 -6.69
CA HIS A 136 17.05 4.72 -7.93
C HIS A 136 16.11 5.69 -8.64
N SER A 137 14.80 5.42 -8.66
CA SER A 137 13.82 6.31 -9.28
C SER A 137 13.68 7.65 -8.54
N TYR A 138 14.09 7.72 -7.28
CA TYR A 138 14.11 8.96 -6.47
C TYR A 138 15.49 9.63 -6.49
N ASN A 139 16.40 9.21 -7.36
CA ASN A 139 17.81 9.69 -7.42
C ASN A 139 18.56 9.55 -6.10
N LEU A 140 18.26 8.50 -5.35
CA LEU A 140 18.87 8.23 -4.05
C LEU A 140 19.94 7.14 -4.15
N ASN A 141 21.02 7.31 -3.40
CA ASN A 141 22.06 6.30 -3.26
C ASN A 141 21.84 5.50 -1.98
N TRP A 142 21.26 4.31 -2.09
CA TRP A 142 20.94 3.45 -0.95
C TRP A 142 22.14 3.13 -0.03
N ARG A 143 23.38 3.11 -0.57
CA ARG A 143 24.59 2.83 0.22
C ARG A 143 25.00 3.99 1.11
N ARG A 144 24.67 5.23 0.71
CA ARG A 144 25.09 6.45 1.40
C ARG A 144 23.95 7.12 2.12
N SER A 145 22.72 6.87 1.69
CA SER A 145 21.54 7.48 2.30
C SER A 145 21.24 6.90 3.68
N ARG A 146 20.93 7.77 4.60
CA ARG A 146 20.43 7.42 5.93
C ARG A 146 18.92 7.23 5.87
N TYR A 147 18.45 6.05 6.22
CA TYR A 147 17.07 5.64 6.07
C TYR A 147 16.40 5.41 7.41
N ALA A 148 15.32 6.12 7.68
CA ALA A 148 14.46 5.92 8.85
C ALA A 148 13.16 5.24 8.43
N ASN A 149 12.85 4.10 9.03
CA ASN A 149 11.58 3.40 8.86
C ASN A 149 10.73 3.57 10.13
N ILE A 150 9.61 4.28 10.01
CA ILE A 150 8.66 4.52 11.10
C ILE A 150 7.41 3.71 10.82
N GLY A 151 7.29 2.55 11.45
CA GLY A 151 6.26 1.55 11.18
C GLY A 151 5.71 0.89 12.43
N ASN A 152 4.94 -0.15 12.26
CA ASN A 152 4.43 -0.95 13.37
C ASN A 152 5.41 -2.08 13.73
N PHE A 153 6.41 -1.75 14.54
CA PHE A 153 7.41 -2.71 15.04
C PHE A 153 6.98 -3.43 16.33
N THR A 154 5.67 -3.49 16.60
CA THR A 154 5.15 -4.37 17.65
C THR A 154 5.47 -5.84 17.30
N PRO A 155 5.98 -6.66 18.23
CA PRO A 155 6.36 -8.04 17.97
C PRO A 155 5.30 -8.84 17.21
N GLY A 156 5.70 -9.50 16.12
CA GLY A 156 4.84 -10.33 15.26
C GLY A 156 4.00 -9.56 14.23
N LYS A 157 4.12 -8.24 14.15
CA LYS A 157 3.51 -7.46 13.06
C LYS A 157 4.39 -7.51 11.80
N ALA A 158 3.80 -7.18 10.64
CA ALA A 158 4.47 -7.33 9.35
C ALA A 158 5.82 -6.59 9.29
N ASP A 159 5.87 -5.33 9.76
CA ASP A 159 7.10 -4.53 9.76
C ASP A 159 8.17 -5.12 10.68
N ASP A 160 7.77 -5.65 11.85
CA ASP A 160 8.68 -6.33 12.77
C ASP A 160 9.22 -7.64 12.16
N VAL A 161 8.34 -8.45 11.56
CA VAL A 161 8.74 -9.71 10.91
C VAL A 161 9.71 -9.44 9.76
N ALA A 162 9.44 -8.45 8.91
CA ALA A 162 10.32 -8.04 7.81
C ALA A 162 11.68 -7.55 8.33
N ASN A 163 11.68 -6.74 9.39
CA ASN A 163 12.91 -6.28 10.04
C ASN A 163 13.74 -7.44 10.59
N GLN A 164 13.11 -8.40 11.26
CA GLN A 164 13.79 -9.60 11.76
C GLN A 164 14.27 -10.53 10.65
N ALA A 165 13.47 -10.69 9.59
CA ALA A 165 13.79 -11.57 8.48
C ALA A 165 14.99 -11.07 7.67
N PHE A 166 15.07 -9.78 7.43
CA PHE A 166 16.04 -9.17 6.52
C PHE A 166 17.02 -8.24 7.23
N PHE A 167 16.57 -7.11 7.73
CA PHE A 167 17.45 -6.03 8.19
C PHE A 167 18.33 -6.44 9.37
N SER A 168 17.80 -7.20 10.34
CA SER A 168 18.60 -7.68 11.47
C SER A 168 19.73 -8.64 11.04
N LYS A 169 19.53 -9.39 9.95
CA LYS A 169 20.50 -10.37 9.40
C LYS A 169 21.43 -9.75 8.37
N ALA A 170 21.01 -8.66 7.73
CA ALA A 170 21.80 -7.94 6.72
C ALA A 170 22.70 -6.86 7.31
N ARG A 171 22.83 -6.74 8.64
CA ARG A 171 23.65 -5.71 9.32
C ARG A 171 25.09 -5.61 8.83
N PHE A 172 25.66 -6.69 8.31
CA PHE A 172 27.00 -6.67 7.71
C PHE A 172 27.06 -5.90 6.37
N ALA A 173 25.92 -5.76 5.67
CA ALA A 173 25.83 -5.05 4.39
C ALA A 173 25.41 -3.58 4.55
N TYR A 174 24.82 -3.23 5.70
CA TYR A 174 24.45 -1.86 6.06
C TYR A 174 25.25 -1.43 7.28
N SER A 175 25.86 -0.26 7.21
CA SER A 175 26.34 0.37 8.44
C SER A 175 25.14 0.59 9.36
N SER A 176 25.26 0.20 10.64
CA SER A 176 24.24 0.49 11.67
C SER A 176 23.91 1.99 11.78
N ASN A 177 24.79 2.83 11.26
CA ASN A 177 24.64 4.28 11.24
C ASN A 177 23.74 4.78 10.10
N ASN A 178 23.35 3.93 9.15
CA ASN A 178 22.59 4.33 7.97
C ASN A 178 21.11 3.84 7.98
N TYR A 179 20.72 3.08 8.99
CA TYR A 179 19.35 2.56 9.09
C TYR A 179 18.84 2.58 10.53
N VAL A 180 17.65 3.15 10.74
CA VAL A 180 16.94 3.15 12.02
C VAL A 180 15.48 2.75 11.83
N THR A 181 14.96 1.96 12.79
CA THR A 181 13.54 1.65 12.91
C THR A 181 12.96 2.36 14.14
N LEU A 182 11.83 3.02 13.98
CA LEU A 182 11.10 3.72 15.04
C LEU A 182 9.66 3.22 15.05
N ASN A 183 9.11 2.97 16.24
CA ASN A 183 7.71 2.56 16.34
C ASN A 183 6.80 3.79 16.12
N ALA A 184 5.89 3.71 15.15
CA ALA A 184 4.95 4.80 14.82
C ALA A 184 3.99 5.16 15.96
N PHE A 185 3.89 4.33 17.01
CA PHE A 185 3.03 4.52 18.17
C PHE A 185 3.77 5.08 19.40
N GLU A 186 5.04 5.38 19.26
CA GLU A 186 5.76 6.18 20.27
C GLU A 186 5.23 7.63 20.27
N PRO A 187 5.42 8.39 21.37
CA PRO A 187 5.09 9.81 21.38
C PRO A 187 5.75 10.54 20.22
N ILE A 188 4.97 11.27 19.44
CA ILE A 188 5.46 11.90 18.19
C ILE A 188 6.64 12.86 18.41
N LYS A 189 6.71 13.52 19.58
CA LYS A 189 7.84 14.37 19.96
C LYS A 189 9.13 13.56 20.13
N GLU A 190 9.02 12.33 20.65
CA GLU A 190 10.16 11.44 20.82
C GLU A 190 10.64 10.89 19.46
N ILE A 191 9.72 10.55 18.57
CA ILE A 191 10.05 10.19 17.19
C ILE A 191 10.80 11.35 16.52
N MET A 192 10.30 12.58 16.64
CA MET A 192 10.96 13.76 16.07
C MET A 192 12.35 13.98 16.63
N ARG A 193 12.55 13.81 17.96
CA ARG A 193 13.86 13.92 18.61
C ARG A 193 14.86 12.89 18.06
N LYS A 194 14.43 11.62 17.94
CA LYS A 194 15.26 10.54 17.36
C LYS A 194 15.62 10.82 15.90
N LEU A 195 14.67 11.34 15.11
CA LEU A 195 14.92 11.74 13.73
C LEU A 195 15.91 12.91 13.64
N ASP A 196 15.80 13.89 14.55
CA ASP A 196 16.70 15.07 14.58
C ASP A 196 18.15 14.67 14.88
N GLU A 197 18.34 13.67 15.77
CA GLU A 197 19.66 13.08 16.06
C GLU A 197 20.14 12.23 14.89
N PHE A 198 19.27 11.40 14.32
CA PHE A 198 19.63 10.50 13.23
C PHE A 198 19.83 11.21 11.90
N ARG A 199 19.17 12.32 11.59
CA ARG A 199 19.26 13.13 10.36
C ARG A 199 19.07 12.27 9.10
N PRO A 200 17.89 11.69 8.89
CA PRO A 200 17.62 10.81 7.76
C PRO A 200 17.64 11.55 6.41
N ASP A 201 18.16 10.90 5.38
CA ASP A 201 17.95 11.31 3.98
C ASP A 201 16.62 10.84 3.43
N VAL A 202 16.12 9.72 3.95
CA VAL A 202 14.83 9.12 3.54
C VAL A 202 14.06 8.68 4.76
N ILE A 203 12.77 8.99 4.78
CA ILE A 203 11.86 8.49 5.81
C ILE A 203 10.77 7.67 5.10
N LEU A 204 10.45 6.49 5.63
CA LEU A 204 9.24 5.72 5.29
C LEU A 204 8.28 5.79 6.48
N SER A 205 7.02 6.14 6.24
CA SER A 205 6.01 6.12 7.29
C SER A 205 4.58 6.18 6.74
N TYR A 206 3.61 6.31 7.67
CA TYR A 206 2.19 6.49 7.40
C TYR A 206 1.82 7.98 7.22
N PRO A 207 0.76 8.32 6.46
CA PRO A 207 0.32 9.70 6.26
C PRO A 207 0.08 10.46 7.56
N VAL A 208 -0.61 9.86 8.53
CA VAL A 208 -0.91 10.49 9.83
C VAL A 208 0.36 10.79 10.64
N THR A 209 1.36 9.92 10.59
CA THR A 209 2.67 10.16 11.24
C THR A 209 3.34 11.38 10.62
N TYR A 210 3.33 11.48 9.30
CA TYR A 210 3.88 12.63 8.59
C TYR A 210 3.14 13.94 8.90
N GLN A 211 1.81 13.92 8.98
CA GLN A 211 1.04 15.10 9.39
C GLN A 211 1.49 15.61 10.76
N ASN A 212 1.65 14.71 11.73
CA ASN A 212 2.09 15.08 13.07
C ASN A 212 3.55 15.57 13.09
N LEU A 213 4.46 14.92 12.35
CA LEU A 213 5.84 15.38 12.20
C LEU A 213 5.93 16.73 11.50
N ALA A 214 5.16 16.94 10.44
CA ALA A 214 5.09 18.22 9.72
C ALA A 214 4.60 19.35 10.63
N TYR A 215 3.58 19.07 11.45
CA TYR A 215 3.13 20.02 12.47
C TYR A 215 4.24 20.41 13.44
N LEU A 216 4.98 19.45 13.99
CA LEU A 216 6.11 19.72 14.88
C LEU A 216 7.24 20.49 14.15
N LYS A 217 7.52 20.14 12.88
CA LYS A 217 8.51 20.83 12.05
C LYS A 217 8.14 22.30 11.87
N LYS A 218 6.88 22.61 11.56
CA LYS A 218 6.37 24.00 11.45
C LYS A 218 6.43 24.75 12.80
N LYS A 219 6.40 24.05 13.94
CA LYS A 219 6.64 24.64 15.27
C LYS A 219 8.13 24.78 15.61
N GLY A 220 9.04 24.53 14.70
CA GLY A 220 10.48 24.72 14.87
C GLY A 220 11.22 23.54 15.52
N LEU A 221 10.55 22.38 15.73
CA LEU A 221 11.22 21.17 16.18
C LEU A 221 11.83 20.43 14.97
N GLY A 222 12.79 19.53 15.24
CA GLY A 222 13.43 18.71 14.21
C GLY A 222 14.19 19.56 13.17
N LYS A 223 14.99 20.54 13.62
CA LYS A 223 15.72 21.46 12.74
C LYS A 223 16.66 20.73 11.77
N ASN A 224 17.24 19.61 12.22
CA ASN A 224 18.16 18.79 11.42
C ASN A 224 17.44 17.70 10.59
N VAL A 225 16.12 17.57 10.68
CA VAL A 225 15.33 16.63 9.89
C VAL A 225 15.04 17.24 8.53
N ASN A 226 15.96 17.04 7.57
CA ASN A 226 15.88 17.58 6.20
C ASN A 226 16.03 16.44 5.19
N PRO A 227 15.04 15.55 5.07
CA PRO A 227 15.09 14.41 4.16
C PRO A 227 15.06 14.87 2.69
N LYS A 228 15.59 14.02 1.80
CA LYS A 228 15.55 14.21 0.34
C LYS A 228 14.27 13.63 -0.27
N ALA A 229 13.69 12.63 0.42
CA ALA A 229 12.44 11.98 0.01
C ALA A 229 11.68 11.43 1.22
N LEU A 230 10.35 11.51 1.14
CA LEU A 230 9.42 10.90 2.07
C LEU A 230 8.63 9.81 1.35
N ILE A 231 8.62 8.60 1.88
CA ILE A 231 7.93 7.46 1.28
C ILE A 231 6.71 7.12 2.14
N VAL A 232 5.55 7.03 1.50
CA VAL A 232 4.29 6.68 2.16
C VAL A 232 3.89 5.26 1.81
N SER A 233 3.51 4.47 2.79
CA SER A 233 3.00 3.12 2.60
C SER A 233 1.84 2.80 3.54
N GLY A 234 1.03 1.81 3.17
CA GLY A 234 0.02 1.18 4.01
C GLY A 234 -1.32 1.92 4.14
N TYR A 235 -1.38 3.20 3.80
CA TYR A 235 -2.59 4.02 3.91
C TYR A 235 -2.71 4.98 2.73
N LEU A 236 -3.95 5.42 2.46
CA LEU A 236 -4.24 6.42 1.44
C LEU A 236 -3.59 7.75 1.79
N LEU A 237 -2.88 8.35 0.83
CA LEU A 237 -2.34 9.70 0.91
C LEU A 237 -3.22 10.64 0.08
N ASP A 238 -3.86 11.58 0.75
CA ASP A 238 -4.62 12.65 0.09
C ASP A 238 -3.72 13.84 -0.28
N GLU A 239 -4.15 14.64 -1.25
CA GLU A 239 -3.37 15.76 -1.78
C GLU A 239 -3.17 16.90 -0.76
N TYR A 240 -4.09 17.05 0.21
CA TYR A 240 -3.90 18.04 1.27
C TYR A 240 -2.76 17.63 2.20
N THR A 241 -2.79 16.40 2.68
CA THR A 241 -1.71 15.84 3.50
C THR A 241 -0.38 15.88 2.77
N ARG A 242 -0.35 15.50 1.49
CA ARG A 242 0.85 15.58 0.64
C ARG A 242 1.41 17.00 0.64
N SER A 243 0.61 17.98 0.22
CA SER A 243 1.08 19.36 0.10
C SER A 243 1.49 19.98 1.44
N TYR A 244 0.78 19.67 2.51
CA TYR A 244 1.11 20.14 3.86
C TYR A 244 2.46 19.61 4.36
N VAL A 245 2.74 18.35 4.10
CA VAL A 245 3.98 17.68 4.53
C VAL A 245 5.17 18.10 3.63
N GLU A 246 4.98 18.11 2.31
CA GLU A 246 6.00 18.57 1.36
C GLU A 246 6.45 20.01 1.65
N GLU A 247 5.49 20.91 1.97
CA GLU A 247 5.78 22.29 2.40
C GLU A 247 6.61 22.34 3.70
N ALA A 248 6.28 21.49 4.69
CA ALA A 248 6.97 21.49 5.97
C ALA A 248 8.41 20.97 5.89
N PHE A 249 8.66 19.95 5.05
CA PHE A 249 9.96 19.31 4.93
C PHE A 249 10.80 19.81 3.75
N GLY A 250 10.20 20.53 2.80
CA GLY A 250 10.89 21.03 1.61
C GLY A 250 11.33 19.93 0.63
N CYS A 251 10.67 18.77 0.64
CA CYS A 251 10.97 17.66 -0.24
C CYS A 251 9.72 16.89 -0.67
N ASN A 252 9.83 16.10 -1.73
CA ASN A 252 8.71 15.36 -2.29
C ASN A 252 8.33 14.13 -1.46
N MET A 253 7.02 13.83 -1.45
CA MET A 253 6.46 12.56 -0.99
C MET A 253 6.18 11.64 -2.17
N TYR A 254 6.45 10.36 -2.00
CA TYR A 254 6.18 9.29 -2.97
C TYR A 254 5.42 8.17 -2.29
N SER A 255 4.40 7.67 -2.97
CA SER A 255 3.59 6.59 -2.43
C SER A 255 4.07 5.24 -2.92
N SER A 256 3.92 4.23 -2.06
CA SER A 256 4.26 2.83 -2.34
C SER A 256 3.08 1.95 -1.94
N TYR A 257 2.62 1.08 -2.84
CA TYR A 257 1.48 0.21 -2.64
C TYR A 257 1.87 -1.25 -2.54
N GLY A 258 1.41 -1.89 -1.51
CA GLY A 258 1.57 -3.31 -1.26
C GLY A 258 0.80 -3.72 -0.01
N ALA A 259 0.81 -5.00 0.30
CA ALA A 259 0.21 -5.54 1.50
C ALA A 259 1.16 -6.57 2.14
N ALA A 260 0.94 -6.85 3.41
CA ALA A 260 1.79 -7.77 4.16
C ALA A 260 1.88 -9.15 3.50
N GLU A 261 0.77 -9.64 2.96
CA GLU A 261 0.70 -10.94 2.27
C GLU A 261 1.34 -10.93 0.88
N THR A 262 1.43 -9.79 0.20
CA THR A 262 2.11 -9.74 -1.11
C THR A 262 3.63 -9.73 -0.98
N SER A 263 4.15 -9.04 -0.06
CA SER A 263 5.51 -8.90 0.47
C SER A 263 5.64 -7.48 1.05
N SER A 264 6.04 -7.36 2.28
CA SER A 264 6.26 -6.04 2.90
C SER A 264 7.40 -5.25 2.23
N GLU A 265 8.32 -5.93 1.55
CA GLU A 265 9.52 -5.31 0.95
C GLU A 265 9.36 -5.02 -0.55
N ALA A 266 8.47 -5.76 -1.25
CA ALA A 266 8.24 -5.57 -2.67
C ALA A 266 6.90 -4.88 -2.90
N ALA A 267 6.92 -3.59 -3.12
CA ALA A 267 5.73 -2.87 -3.55
C ALA A 267 5.16 -3.49 -4.84
N VAL A 268 3.84 -3.66 -4.90
CA VAL A 268 3.13 -4.03 -6.13
C VAL A 268 3.25 -2.90 -7.14
N ALA A 269 3.07 -1.67 -6.66
CA ALA A 269 3.23 -0.45 -7.44
C ALA A 269 3.86 0.67 -6.60
N PHE A 270 4.51 1.62 -7.24
CA PHE A 270 5.13 2.78 -6.61
C PHE A 270 5.04 4.02 -7.48
N GLU A 271 4.98 5.16 -6.86
CA GLU A 271 4.98 6.46 -7.50
C GLU A 271 6.43 6.91 -7.76
N CYS A 272 6.77 7.27 -9.00
CA CYS A 272 8.09 7.77 -9.36
C CYS A 272 8.19 9.30 -9.19
N THR A 273 9.35 9.90 -9.55
CA THR A 273 9.55 11.36 -9.49
C THR A 273 8.60 12.14 -10.38
N GLU A 274 8.09 11.54 -11.44
CA GLU A 274 7.09 12.13 -12.34
C GLU A 274 5.64 11.94 -11.82
N LYS A 275 5.46 11.50 -10.58
CA LYS A 275 4.17 11.19 -9.96
C LYS A 275 3.37 10.12 -10.72
N THR A 276 4.03 9.31 -11.54
CA THR A 276 3.44 8.16 -12.24
C THR A 276 3.55 6.91 -11.36
N TRP A 277 2.45 6.18 -11.24
CA TRP A 277 2.36 4.95 -10.46
C TRP A 277 2.74 3.73 -11.29
N HIS A 278 3.99 3.35 -11.26
CA HIS A 278 4.53 2.18 -11.96
C HIS A 278 4.24 0.88 -11.23
N ILE A 279 3.78 -0.12 -11.97
CA ILE A 279 3.68 -1.49 -11.46
C ILE A 279 5.06 -2.15 -11.57
N ASN A 280 5.50 -2.83 -10.52
CA ASN A 280 6.67 -3.72 -10.55
C ASN A 280 6.31 -5.02 -11.29
N HIS A 281 5.99 -4.91 -12.59
CA HIS A 281 5.34 -5.96 -13.36
C HIS A 281 6.25 -7.15 -13.71
N ASP A 282 7.55 -7.05 -13.50
CA ASP A 282 8.48 -8.17 -13.51
C ASP A 282 8.36 -9.06 -12.25
N TYR A 283 7.80 -8.51 -11.17
CA TYR A 283 7.50 -9.21 -9.93
C TYR A 283 6.03 -9.57 -9.77
N TYR A 284 5.13 -8.76 -10.34
CA TYR A 284 3.70 -8.94 -10.20
C TYR A 284 3.00 -8.91 -11.55
N HIS A 285 1.97 -9.72 -11.68
CA HIS A 285 0.93 -9.51 -12.67
C HIS A 285 -0.30 -8.96 -11.96
N VAL A 286 -0.87 -7.88 -12.50
CA VAL A 286 -2.03 -7.20 -11.95
C VAL A 286 -3.15 -7.26 -12.97
N GLU A 287 -4.33 -7.66 -12.51
CA GLU A 287 -5.61 -7.63 -13.22
C GLU A 287 -6.57 -6.76 -12.43
N THR A 288 -7.67 -6.33 -13.03
CA THR A 288 -8.79 -5.67 -12.35
C THR A 288 -10.08 -6.40 -12.65
N ILE A 289 -10.96 -6.49 -11.64
CA ILE A 289 -12.27 -7.15 -11.74
C ILE A 289 -13.39 -6.23 -11.25
N ASN A 290 -14.59 -6.47 -11.76
CA ASN A 290 -15.81 -5.85 -11.28
C ASN A 290 -16.42 -6.63 -10.08
N GLU A 291 -17.57 -6.17 -9.60
CA GLU A 291 -18.32 -6.79 -8.51
C GLU A 291 -18.80 -8.22 -8.84
N ASN A 292 -18.91 -8.58 -10.12
CA ASN A 292 -19.29 -9.91 -10.58
C ASN A 292 -18.08 -10.85 -10.78
N MET A 293 -16.88 -10.43 -10.35
CA MET A 293 -15.62 -11.18 -10.55
C MET A 293 -15.22 -11.33 -12.01
N GLU A 294 -15.68 -10.45 -12.90
CA GLU A 294 -15.32 -10.41 -14.31
C GLU A 294 -14.15 -9.44 -14.52
N ILE A 295 -13.26 -9.78 -15.45
CA ILE A 295 -12.12 -8.91 -15.81
C ILE A 295 -12.64 -7.58 -16.36
N VAL A 296 -12.09 -6.50 -15.84
CA VAL A 296 -12.33 -5.14 -16.31
C VAL A 296 -11.22 -4.73 -17.27
N GLU A 297 -11.61 -4.12 -18.39
CA GLU A 297 -10.66 -3.57 -19.35
C GLU A 297 -9.81 -2.45 -18.73
N THR A 298 -8.62 -2.24 -19.27
CA THR A 298 -7.79 -1.09 -18.93
C THR A 298 -8.55 0.23 -19.09
N GLU A 299 -8.13 1.28 -18.36
CA GLU A 299 -8.78 2.60 -18.27
C GLU A 299 -10.14 2.61 -17.55
N LYS A 300 -10.62 1.48 -17.07
CA LYS A 300 -11.80 1.40 -16.20
C LYS A 300 -11.42 1.05 -14.78
N VAL A 301 -12.20 1.58 -13.82
CA VAL A 301 -12.01 1.30 -12.38
C VAL A 301 -12.42 -0.14 -12.09
N GLY A 302 -11.62 -0.84 -11.32
CA GLY A 302 -11.92 -2.20 -10.86
C GLY A 302 -11.19 -2.55 -9.58
N HIS A 303 -11.53 -3.69 -8.98
CA HIS A 303 -10.82 -4.24 -7.84
C HIS A 303 -9.54 -4.91 -8.29
N ILE A 304 -8.46 -4.65 -7.57
CA ILE A 304 -7.16 -5.22 -7.89
C ILE A 304 -7.11 -6.73 -7.61
N VAL A 305 -6.54 -7.46 -8.56
CA VAL A 305 -6.18 -8.86 -8.44
C VAL A 305 -4.68 -9.00 -8.69
N VAL A 306 -3.98 -9.67 -7.76
CA VAL A 306 -2.52 -9.75 -7.82
C VAL A 306 -2.05 -11.19 -7.95
N THR A 307 -1.14 -11.41 -8.89
CA THR A 307 -0.33 -12.64 -8.99
C THR A 307 1.13 -12.28 -8.71
N ARG A 308 1.70 -12.86 -7.64
CA ARG A 308 3.13 -12.73 -7.34
C ARG A 308 3.92 -13.76 -8.12
N LEU A 309 4.91 -13.31 -8.92
CA LEU A 309 5.70 -14.14 -9.83
C LEU A 309 6.96 -14.72 -9.19
N PHE A 310 7.17 -14.51 -7.91
CA PHE A 310 8.39 -14.89 -7.17
C PHE A 310 8.07 -15.47 -5.79
N GLY A 311 9.12 -15.98 -5.14
CA GLY A 311 9.00 -16.56 -3.80
C GLY A 311 8.38 -17.96 -3.79
N LYS A 312 8.41 -18.56 -2.62
CA LYS A 312 7.83 -19.88 -2.30
C LYS A 312 6.97 -19.75 -1.03
N ALA A 313 6.82 -20.83 -0.29
CA ALA A 313 5.91 -20.94 0.85
C ALA A 313 4.45 -20.72 0.41
N THR A 314 3.76 -19.65 0.81
CA THR A 314 2.41 -19.36 0.32
C THR A 314 2.47 -18.64 -1.03
N PRO A 315 2.10 -19.29 -2.15
CA PRO A 315 1.97 -18.59 -3.43
C PRO A 315 0.75 -17.68 -3.43
N LEU A 316 0.79 -16.60 -4.22
CA LEU A 316 -0.37 -15.75 -4.49
C LEU A 316 -0.59 -15.68 -5.99
N ILE A 317 -1.62 -16.37 -6.49
CA ILE A 317 -2.00 -16.42 -7.91
C ILE A 317 -3.47 -16.04 -8.02
N ARG A 318 -3.75 -14.97 -8.79
CA ARG A 318 -5.09 -14.37 -8.93
C ARG A 318 -5.76 -14.10 -7.58
N TYR A 319 -5.01 -13.48 -6.68
CA TYR A 319 -5.48 -13.17 -5.33
C TYR A 319 -6.30 -11.88 -5.31
N THR A 320 -7.55 -11.99 -4.85
CA THR A 320 -8.54 -10.91 -4.79
C THR A 320 -8.63 -10.23 -3.43
N GLY A 321 -7.85 -10.70 -2.44
CA GLY A 321 -8.04 -10.29 -1.03
C GLY A 321 -7.48 -8.92 -0.66
N LEU A 322 -6.84 -8.18 -1.59
CA LEU A 322 -6.40 -6.80 -1.35
C LEU A 322 -7.58 -5.84 -1.29
N ASP A 323 -8.59 -6.07 -2.15
CA ASP A 323 -9.89 -5.37 -2.16
C ASP A 323 -9.76 -3.84 -2.34
N ASP A 324 -8.72 -3.40 -3.06
CA ASP A 324 -8.50 -1.99 -3.37
C ASP A 324 -8.98 -1.65 -4.78
N TRP A 325 -9.53 -0.44 -4.94
CA TRP A 325 -9.91 0.13 -6.22
C TRP A 325 -8.70 0.72 -6.93
N VAL A 326 -8.54 0.37 -8.20
CA VAL A 326 -7.51 0.94 -9.08
C VAL A 326 -8.04 1.08 -10.51
N THR A 327 -7.47 2.02 -11.25
CA THR A 327 -7.64 2.10 -12.72
C THR A 327 -6.33 1.69 -13.36
N LEU A 328 -6.30 0.48 -13.94
CA LEU A 328 -5.14 -0.06 -14.62
C LEU A 328 -5.01 0.56 -16.02
N THR A 329 -3.80 0.97 -16.40
CA THR A 329 -3.48 1.41 -17.76
C THR A 329 -2.52 0.45 -18.43
N ASP A 330 -2.47 0.47 -19.77
CA ASP A 330 -1.46 -0.26 -20.54
C ASP A 330 -0.06 0.31 -20.32
N TYR A 331 0.94 -0.28 -20.98
CA TYR A 331 2.32 0.19 -20.96
C TYR A 331 2.43 1.67 -21.33
N LYS A 332 3.02 2.44 -20.45
CA LYS A 332 3.23 3.87 -20.62
C LYS A 332 4.69 4.24 -20.45
N LYS A 333 5.24 4.95 -21.43
CA LYS A 333 6.58 5.52 -21.34
C LYS A 333 6.55 6.72 -20.37
N CYS A 334 7.45 6.71 -19.40
CA CYS A 334 7.57 7.76 -18.40
C CYS A 334 8.93 8.46 -18.52
N ASN A 335 8.97 9.76 -18.21
CA ASN A 335 10.24 10.52 -18.18
C ASN A 335 11.21 10.03 -17.11
N CYS A 336 10.76 9.28 -16.10
CA CYS A 336 11.64 8.59 -15.15
C CYS A 336 12.46 7.45 -15.75
N GLY A 337 12.25 7.13 -17.05
CA GLY A 337 12.94 6.08 -17.79
C GLY A 337 12.25 4.71 -17.76
N LEU A 338 11.20 4.53 -16.97
CA LEU A 338 10.44 3.28 -16.91
C LEU A 338 9.38 3.20 -18.03
N TYR A 339 9.16 1.97 -18.52
CA TYR A 339 8.10 1.65 -19.46
C TYR A 339 7.33 0.43 -18.93
N THR A 340 6.24 0.68 -18.23
CA THR A 340 5.45 -0.33 -17.49
C THR A 340 3.97 -0.02 -17.59
N PRO A 341 3.09 -1.01 -17.34
CA PRO A 341 1.72 -0.71 -16.95
C PRO A 341 1.70 0.17 -15.70
N THR A 342 0.67 1.00 -15.55
CA THR A 342 0.57 1.98 -14.46
C THR A 342 -0.82 1.98 -13.83
N PHE A 343 -0.94 2.55 -12.63
CA PHE A 343 -2.24 2.98 -12.12
C PHE A 343 -2.46 4.44 -12.52
N LYS A 344 -3.60 4.74 -13.11
CA LYS A 344 -3.94 6.06 -13.66
C LYS A 344 -3.93 7.17 -12.60
N ALA A 345 -4.55 6.90 -11.46
CA ALA A 345 -4.68 7.84 -10.34
C ALA A 345 -4.10 7.28 -9.03
N GLY A 346 -3.28 6.21 -9.11
CA GLY A 346 -2.83 5.48 -7.93
C GLY A 346 -3.89 4.54 -7.38
N VAL A 347 -3.84 4.29 -6.06
CA VAL A 347 -4.82 3.45 -5.36
C VAL A 347 -5.95 4.35 -4.85
N GLU A 348 -7.18 4.00 -5.21
CA GLU A 348 -8.36 4.81 -4.91
C GLU A 348 -8.99 4.46 -3.55
N GLY A 349 -8.46 3.48 -2.84
CA GLY A 349 -8.89 3.02 -1.53
C GLY A 349 -9.60 1.67 -1.58
N ARG A 350 -9.93 1.14 -0.40
CA ARG A 350 -10.56 -0.19 -0.27
C ARG A 350 -12.05 -0.13 -0.49
N ARG A 351 -12.64 -1.23 -0.95
CA ARG A 351 -14.07 -1.39 -1.12
C ARG A 351 -14.84 -1.08 0.18
N ASN A 352 -14.39 -1.60 1.29
CA ASN A 352 -15.05 -1.40 2.59
C ASN A 352 -14.90 0.01 3.18
N THR A 353 -13.97 0.84 2.68
CA THR A 353 -13.85 2.25 3.04
C THR A 353 -14.53 3.17 2.03
N SER A 354 -15.11 2.63 0.95
CA SER A 354 -15.88 3.41 -0.02
C SER A 354 -17.15 3.95 0.62
N ILE A 355 -17.52 5.16 0.25
CA ILE A 355 -18.80 5.78 0.60
C ILE A 355 -19.86 5.29 -0.38
N ILE A 356 -20.97 4.79 0.12
CA ILE A 356 -22.11 4.33 -0.67
C ILE A 356 -23.29 5.26 -0.39
N LEU A 357 -23.88 5.82 -1.44
CA LEU A 357 -25.04 6.71 -1.33
C LEU A 357 -26.37 5.94 -1.39
N PRO A 358 -27.48 6.56 -0.98
CA PRO A 358 -28.82 5.95 -1.02
C PRO A 358 -29.25 5.50 -2.43
N ASP A 359 -28.78 6.17 -3.48
CA ASP A 359 -29.02 5.83 -4.89
C ASP A 359 -28.16 4.67 -5.42
N GLY A 360 -27.30 4.08 -4.56
CA GLY A 360 -26.40 2.99 -4.91
C GLY A 360 -25.05 3.45 -5.49
N LYS A 361 -24.83 4.74 -5.67
CA LYS A 361 -23.55 5.26 -6.18
C LYS A 361 -22.43 5.03 -5.18
N ILE A 362 -21.31 4.50 -5.68
CA ILE A 362 -20.12 4.18 -4.88
C ILE A 362 -19.01 5.19 -5.17
N PHE A 363 -18.45 5.77 -4.11
CA PHE A 363 -17.28 6.62 -4.18
C PHE A 363 -16.11 5.94 -3.49
N PRO A 364 -15.04 5.58 -4.22
CA PRO A 364 -13.76 5.21 -3.60
C PRO A 364 -13.27 6.29 -2.63
N ALA A 365 -12.56 5.89 -1.58
CA ALA A 365 -12.12 6.80 -0.51
C ALA A 365 -11.31 8.01 -1.04
N ALA A 366 -10.41 7.79 -2.01
CA ALA A 366 -9.61 8.85 -2.62
C ALA A 366 -10.47 9.87 -3.35
N SER A 367 -11.43 9.40 -4.14
CA SER A 367 -12.34 10.28 -4.90
C SER A 367 -13.29 11.06 -4.00
N PHE A 368 -13.50 10.62 -2.76
CA PHE A 368 -14.33 11.29 -1.77
C PHE A 368 -13.54 12.30 -0.91
N ALA A 369 -12.23 12.15 -0.77
CA ALA A 369 -11.36 13.01 0.02
C ALA A 369 -11.04 14.34 -0.70
N ILE A 370 -12.06 15.15 -0.99
CA ILE A 370 -11.97 16.39 -1.79
C ILE A 370 -11.68 17.66 -0.98
N LEU A 371 -11.15 17.57 0.22
CA LEU A 371 -10.88 18.73 1.07
C LEU A 371 -9.79 19.65 0.49
N SER A 372 -8.77 19.10 -0.16
CA SER A 372 -7.64 19.85 -0.71
C SER A 372 -8.04 20.99 -1.66
N PRO A 373 -8.89 20.79 -2.66
CA PRO A 373 -9.36 21.90 -3.52
C PRO A 373 -10.04 23.04 -2.74
N VAL A 374 -10.80 22.69 -1.69
CA VAL A 374 -11.47 23.69 -0.83
C VAL A 374 -10.46 24.55 -0.11
N LEU A 375 -9.53 23.93 0.60
CA LEU A 375 -8.51 24.60 1.40
C LEU A 375 -7.56 25.45 0.55
N ASN A 376 -7.18 24.95 -0.62
CA ASN A 376 -6.34 25.67 -1.56
C ASN A 376 -7.06 26.90 -2.14
N LYS A 377 -8.35 26.77 -2.50
CA LYS A 377 -9.16 27.90 -2.98
C LYS A 377 -9.32 28.99 -1.91
N MET A 378 -9.47 28.57 -0.64
CA MET A 378 -9.55 29.50 0.49
C MET A 378 -8.18 29.97 1.00
N LYS A 379 -7.09 29.49 0.40
CA LYS A 379 -5.69 29.84 0.76
C LYS A 379 -5.41 29.66 2.25
N THR A 380 -5.89 28.58 2.85
CA THR A 380 -5.74 28.29 4.28
C THR A 380 -5.00 27.00 4.56
N ARG A 381 -4.22 26.98 5.64
CA ARG A 381 -3.56 25.81 6.22
C ARG A 381 -4.07 25.53 7.65
N LYS A 382 -5.24 26.09 7.99
CA LYS A 382 -5.85 26.01 9.31
C LYS A 382 -6.20 24.56 9.72
N VAL A 383 -6.50 23.69 8.77
CA VAL A 383 -6.78 22.27 9.03
C VAL A 383 -5.47 21.51 9.27
N LYS A 384 -5.30 20.95 10.46
CA LYS A 384 -4.16 20.09 10.81
C LYS A 384 -4.39 18.65 10.37
N GLN A 385 -5.58 18.12 10.62
CA GLN A 385 -6.00 16.77 10.25
C GLN A 385 -7.49 16.75 9.94
N PHE A 386 -7.93 15.79 9.14
CA PHE A 386 -9.35 15.53 8.93
C PHE A 386 -9.62 14.03 8.75
N GLN A 387 -10.87 13.64 9.00
CA GLN A 387 -11.35 12.27 8.78
C GLN A 387 -12.81 12.33 8.32
N ILE A 388 -13.18 11.46 7.41
CA ILE A 388 -14.52 11.33 6.87
C ILE A 388 -15.12 10.03 7.39
N ILE A 389 -16.30 10.11 8.02
CA ILE A 389 -16.99 8.95 8.59
C ILE A 389 -18.41 8.87 8.04
N GLN A 390 -18.67 7.87 7.21
CA GLN A 390 -20.03 7.51 6.87
C GLN A 390 -20.66 6.77 8.05
N LYS A 391 -21.56 7.43 8.76
CA LYS A 391 -22.25 6.87 9.95
C LYS A 391 -23.40 5.97 9.56
N LYS A 392 -24.16 6.41 8.56
CA LYS A 392 -25.30 5.73 7.97
C LYS A 392 -25.29 5.98 6.47
N LEU A 393 -26.21 5.36 5.76
CA LEU A 393 -26.34 5.52 4.31
C LEU A 393 -26.56 7.00 3.91
N ASP A 394 -27.30 7.72 4.72
CA ASP A 394 -27.75 9.10 4.51
C ASP A 394 -27.07 10.12 5.45
N GLU A 395 -25.99 9.72 6.17
CA GLU A 395 -25.30 10.61 7.11
C GLU A 395 -23.79 10.43 7.09
N ILE A 396 -23.07 11.54 6.86
CA ILE A 396 -21.60 11.58 6.81
C ILE A 396 -21.10 12.71 7.72
N ASP A 397 -20.18 12.36 8.62
CA ASP A 397 -19.44 13.31 9.46
C ASP A 397 -18.06 13.58 8.85
N ILE A 398 -17.68 14.85 8.82
CA ILE A 398 -16.32 15.31 8.45
C ILE A 398 -15.72 15.89 9.71
N LEU A 399 -14.83 15.13 10.34
CA LEU A 399 -14.11 15.56 11.53
C LEU A 399 -12.91 16.41 11.12
N ILE A 400 -12.76 17.57 11.74
CA ILE A 400 -11.68 18.53 11.45
C ILE A 400 -10.92 18.83 12.72
N VAL A 401 -9.61 18.69 12.68
CA VAL A 401 -8.69 19.20 13.71
C VAL A 401 -8.12 20.52 13.22
N ILE A 402 -8.39 21.58 13.93
CA ILE A 402 -7.87 22.93 13.64
C ILE A 402 -6.49 23.11 14.28
N ASP A 403 -5.57 23.74 13.57
CA ASP A 403 -4.32 24.22 14.14
C ASP A 403 -4.62 25.44 15.04
N GLU A 404 -4.43 25.30 16.35
CA GLU A 404 -4.76 26.31 17.35
C GLU A 404 -4.06 27.67 17.09
N ASP A 405 -2.83 27.66 16.53
CA ASP A 405 -2.12 28.89 16.19
C ASP A 405 -2.73 29.62 15.00
N LEU A 406 -3.45 28.90 14.14
CA LEU A 406 -4.13 29.45 12.98
C LEU A 406 -5.64 29.63 13.19
N LYS A 407 -6.17 29.29 14.38
CA LYS A 407 -7.61 29.31 14.68
C LYS A 407 -8.26 30.66 14.36
N ASN A 408 -7.56 31.74 14.70
CA ASN A 408 -8.02 33.11 14.47
C ASN A 408 -7.56 33.70 13.13
N SER A 409 -6.87 32.93 12.28
CA SER A 409 -6.50 33.41 10.93
C SER A 409 -7.69 33.39 9.98
N TYR A 410 -7.57 34.11 8.86
CA TYR A 410 -8.58 34.05 7.79
C TYR A 410 -8.45 32.75 6.99
N PRO A 411 -9.57 32.15 6.57
CA PRO A 411 -10.97 32.50 6.83
C PRO A 411 -11.40 32.18 8.25
N PRO A 412 -12.47 32.79 8.79
CA PRO A 412 -13.11 32.34 10.04
C PRO A 412 -13.48 30.85 9.97
N THR A 413 -13.47 30.17 11.10
CA THR A 413 -13.65 28.71 11.13
C THR A 413 -15.05 28.28 10.69
N ASP A 414 -16.07 29.04 11.06
CA ASP A 414 -17.45 28.85 10.62
C ASP A 414 -17.59 28.97 9.10
N VAL A 415 -17.02 30.01 8.49
CA VAL A 415 -16.99 30.21 7.04
C VAL A 415 -16.27 29.06 6.32
N LEU A 416 -15.20 28.56 6.90
CA LEU A 416 -14.49 27.37 6.38
C LEU A 416 -15.38 26.13 6.44
N PHE A 417 -16.06 25.90 7.57
CA PHE A 417 -16.92 24.73 7.78
C PHE A 417 -18.13 24.76 6.87
N ASP A 418 -18.77 25.92 6.70
CA ASP A 418 -19.89 26.08 5.78
C ASP A 418 -19.46 25.80 4.33
N LYS A 419 -18.27 26.23 3.94
CA LYS A 419 -17.73 25.94 2.60
C LYS A 419 -17.42 24.46 2.39
N ILE A 420 -16.85 23.79 3.39
CA ILE A 420 -16.63 22.34 3.37
C ILE A 420 -17.97 21.63 3.25
N LYS A 421 -18.92 21.94 4.11
CA LYS A 421 -20.26 21.37 4.11
C LYS A 421 -20.93 21.50 2.74
N TYR A 422 -20.91 22.72 2.17
CA TYR A 422 -21.50 23.02 0.87
C TYR A 422 -20.93 22.11 -0.24
N ILE A 423 -19.59 21.99 -0.34
CA ILE A 423 -18.93 21.22 -1.41
C ILE A 423 -19.21 19.73 -1.29
N TYR A 424 -19.25 19.21 -0.05
CA TYR A 424 -19.60 17.81 0.14
C TYR A 424 -21.08 17.54 -0.11
N SER A 425 -21.98 18.46 0.25
CA SER A 425 -23.40 18.34 -0.08
C SER A 425 -23.66 18.36 -1.60
N GLU A 426 -22.97 19.23 -2.34
CA GLU A 426 -23.02 19.23 -3.81
C GLU A 426 -22.56 17.87 -4.41
N LYS A 427 -21.59 17.23 -3.77
CA LYS A 427 -21.07 15.94 -4.24
C LYS A 427 -22.02 14.76 -4.01
N VAL A 428 -22.72 14.76 -2.87
CA VAL A 428 -23.58 13.63 -2.46
C VAL A 428 -25.07 13.83 -2.73
N GLY A 429 -25.49 15.08 -3.02
CA GLY A 429 -26.90 15.42 -3.18
C GLY A 429 -27.61 15.75 -1.86
N ASN A 430 -28.89 16.12 -1.97
CA ASN A 430 -29.67 16.63 -0.83
C ASN A 430 -30.16 15.52 0.12
N ASP A 431 -30.11 14.25 -0.32
CA ASP A 431 -30.61 13.09 0.46
C ASP A 431 -29.59 12.62 1.49
N VAL A 432 -28.39 13.23 1.54
CA VAL A 432 -27.32 12.87 2.47
C VAL A 432 -26.97 14.07 3.35
N LYS A 433 -27.10 13.87 4.64
CA LYS A 433 -26.74 14.87 5.65
C LYS A 433 -25.23 14.92 5.85
N ILE A 434 -24.62 16.09 5.62
CA ILE A 434 -23.21 16.36 5.89
C ILE A 434 -23.08 17.15 7.18
N ASN A 435 -22.33 16.63 8.14
CA ASN A 435 -21.92 17.32 9.35
C ASN A 435 -20.41 17.62 9.30
N VAL A 436 -20.02 18.87 9.55
CA VAL A 436 -18.62 19.26 9.73
C VAL A 436 -18.39 19.58 11.19
N ILE A 437 -17.47 18.86 11.82
CA ILE A 437 -17.33 18.85 13.29
C ILE A 437 -15.87 19.15 13.67
N GLU A 438 -15.65 20.20 14.48
CA GLU A 438 -14.35 20.45 15.10
C GLU A 438 -14.10 19.41 16.18
N VAL A 439 -12.93 18.75 16.13
CA VAL A 439 -12.47 17.82 17.15
C VAL A 439 -11.05 18.20 17.60
N LYS A 440 -10.69 17.86 18.83
CA LYS A 440 -9.34 18.14 19.37
C LYS A 440 -8.28 17.26 18.71
N GLU A 441 -8.64 16.02 18.42
CA GLU A 441 -7.77 15.01 17.81
C GLU A 441 -8.60 13.96 17.08
N ILE A 442 -7.98 13.31 16.09
CA ILE A 442 -8.54 12.14 15.43
C ILE A 442 -7.95 10.91 16.11
N SER A 443 -8.80 10.15 16.79
CA SER A 443 -8.40 8.97 17.53
C SER A 443 -7.95 7.87 16.59
N SER A 444 -6.78 7.27 16.87
CA SER A 444 -6.35 6.02 16.25
C SER A 444 -6.73 4.84 17.16
N GLU A 445 -7.07 3.70 16.57
CA GLU A 445 -7.17 2.46 17.34
C GLU A 445 -5.80 2.07 17.88
N LYS A 446 -5.77 1.34 18.99
CA LYS A 446 -4.52 0.86 19.58
C LYS A 446 -3.68 0.12 18.52
N ASN A 447 -2.50 0.64 18.23
CA ASN A 447 -1.56 0.10 17.25
C ASN A 447 -2.06 0.09 15.78
N LYS A 448 -2.98 1.01 15.41
CA LYS A 448 -3.37 1.26 14.02
C LYS A 448 -3.48 2.76 13.78
N PRO A 449 -2.87 3.32 12.72
CA PRO A 449 -3.11 4.69 12.30
C PRO A 449 -4.58 4.92 11.95
N ALA A 450 -5.09 6.11 12.23
CA ALA A 450 -6.45 6.48 11.86
C ALA A 450 -6.58 6.53 10.32
N PRO A 451 -7.52 5.78 9.69
CA PRO A 451 -7.78 5.88 8.27
C PRO A 451 -8.44 7.21 7.93
N LEU A 452 -8.19 7.70 6.72
CA LEU A 452 -8.76 8.97 6.23
C LEU A 452 -10.28 8.90 6.06
N VAL A 453 -10.77 7.78 5.55
CA VAL A 453 -12.19 7.52 5.32
C VAL A 453 -12.61 6.23 6.00
N ILE A 454 -13.70 6.29 6.73
CA ILE A 454 -14.35 5.14 7.40
C ILE A 454 -15.80 5.07 6.93
N SER A 455 -16.28 3.87 6.64
CA SER A 455 -17.71 3.62 6.51
C SER A 455 -18.14 2.61 7.55
N ASN A 456 -19.16 2.99 8.35
CA ASN A 456 -19.74 2.15 9.39
C ASN A 456 -20.87 1.25 8.86
N LEU A 457 -21.13 1.28 7.54
CA LEU A 457 -22.08 0.37 6.92
C LEU A 457 -21.59 -1.08 7.03
N THR A 458 -22.46 -1.97 7.45
CA THR A 458 -22.17 -3.41 7.49
C THR A 458 -22.03 -3.99 6.08
N ASN A 459 -21.41 -5.15 5.95
CA ASN A 459 -21.31 -5.83 4.65
C ASN A 459 -22.69 -6.15 4.07
N GLU A 460 -23.66 -6.56 4.92
CA GLU A 460 -25.04 -6.84 4.52
C GLU A 460 -25.75 -5.59 3.98
N GLU A 461 -25.57 -4.44 4.63
CA GLU A 461 -26.14 -3.17 4.15
C GLU A 461 -25.53 -2.78 2.79
N ARG A 462 -24.21 -2.94 2.63
CA ARG A 462 -23.51 -2.66 1.39
C ARG A 462 -23.98 -3.53 0.24
N GLU A 463 -24.05 -4.84 0.43
CA GLU A 463 -24.49 -5.81 -0.57
C GLU A 463 -25.95 -5.55 -0.97
N ARG A 464 -26.84 -5.32 0.02
CA ARG A 464 -28.25 -5.01 -0.23
C ARG A 464 -28.46 -3.77 -1.10
N ILE A 465 -27.61 -2.75 -0.96
CA ILE A 465 -27.71 -1.52 -1.73
C ILE A 465 -27.17 -1.73 -3.15
N ILE A 466 -26.03 -2.38 -3.26
CA ILE A 466 -25.41 -2.68 -4.55
C ILE A 466 -26.32 -3.58 -5.41
N ASP A 467 -26.98 -4.56 -4.81
CA ASP A 467 -27.92 -5.44 -5.53
C ASP A 467 -29.21 -4.74 -5.95
N LYS A 468 -29.66 -3.73 -5.20
CA LYS A 468 -30.83 -2.91 -5.59
C LYS A 468 -30.52 -1.95 -6.73
N SER A 469 -29.26 -1.60 -6.95
CA SER A 469 -28.82 -0.67 -8.00
C SER A 469 -28.48 -1.37 -9.33
N LYS A 470 -28.49 -2.70 -9.36
CA LYS A 470 -28.39 -3.55 -10.56
C LYS A 470 -29.75 -3.77 -11.20
#